data_8c1931455e5bfbf69ffee93e02a95742
#
_entry.id   8c1931455e5bfbf69ffee93e02a95742
#
_cell.length_a   1.000
_cell.length_b   1.000
_cell.length_c   1.000
_cell.angle_alpha   90.00
_cell.angle_beta   90.00
_cell.angle_gamma   90.00
#
_symmetry.space_group_name_H-M   'P 1'
#
loop_
_entity.id
_entity.type
_entity.pdbx_description
1 polymer ?
#
loop_
_entity_poly.entity_id
_entity_poly.type
_entity_poly.pdbx_seq_one_letter_code
_entity_poly.pdbx_strand_id
1 'polypeptide(L)'
;MKYRIDIKGVMIPNDYKWYYDWFGADSTAPKDVTDVLKNVQPGDEVEVMINSPGGIIDVGSEIYTMLRQCAADVKIYITGQACSAASIVAM
;
A
#
# COMPACT_ATOMS: atom_id res chain seq x y z
N MET A 1 -9.20 -11.29 -12.92
CA MET A 1 -7.89 -11.63 -12.35
C MET A 1 -7.76 -11.05 -10.95
N LYS A 2 -7.02 -11.68 -10.09
CA LYS A 2 -6.86 -11.25 -8.70
C LYS A 2 -5.43 -10.76 -8.47
N TYR A 3 -5.29 -9.59 -7.87
CA TYR A 3 -3.99 -9.01 -7.53
C TYR A 3 -3.89 -8.88 -6.01
N ARG A 4 -2.67 -8.92 -5.51
CA ARG A 4 -2.40 -8.75 -4.08
C ARG A 4 -1.39 -7.63 -3.87
N ILE A 5 -1.70 -6.75 -2.92
CA ILE A 5 -0.79 -5.68 -2.50
C ILE A 5 -0.50 -5.88 -1.02
N ASP A 6 0.77 -5.96 -0.66
CA ASP A 6 1.20 -6.05 0.74
C ASP A 6 1.71 -4.69 1.20
N ILE A 7 1.02 -4.13 2.20
CA ILE A 7 1.47 -2.91 2.88
C ILE A 7 2.06 -3.34 4.21
N LYS A 8 3.38 -3.36 4.27
CA LYS A 8 4.11 -3.85 5.43
C LYS A 8 5.28 -2.93 5.77
N GLY A 9 5.71 -2.97 7.03
CA GLY A 9 6.79 -2.11 7.49
C GLY A 9 6.40 -0.64 7.45
N VAL A 10 7.40 0.23 7.42
CA VAL A 10 7.19 1.68 7.44
C VAL A 10 6.72 2.17 6.08
N MET A 11 5.74 3.06 6.06
CA MET A 11 5.27 3.71 4.84
C MET A 11 6.13 4.93 4.55
N ILE A 12 6.78 4.95 3.39
CA ILE A 12 7.80 5.95 3.02
C ILE A 12 7.57 6.49 1.61
N PRO A 13 8.10 7.70 1.30
CA PRO A 13 8.10 8.19 -0.08
C PRO A 13 8.98 7.34 -0.99
N ASN A 14 8.71 7.39 -2.29
CA ASN A 14 9.49 6.65 -3.29
C ASN A 14 10.99 6.94 -3.20
N ASP A 15 11.35 8.19 -2.90
CA ASP A 15 12.74 8.64 -2.86
C ASP A 15 13.59 7.94 -1.80
N TYR A 16 12.94 7.40 -0.76
CA TYR A 16 13.64 6.71 0.34
C TYR A 16 13.60 5.20 0.23
N LYS A 17 12.93 4.66 -0.77
CA LYS A 17 12.77 3.20 -0.89
C LYS A 17 14.12 2.48 -0.99
N TRP A 18 15.07 3.03 -1.76
CA TRP A 18 16.39 2.44 -1.90
C TRP A 18 17.15 2.33 -0.57
N TYR A 19 16.94 3.31 0.31
CA TYR A 19 17.60 3.35 1.62
C TYR A 19 17.13 2.18 2.49
N TYR A 20 15.81 1.96 2.54
CA TYR A 20 15.25 0.87 3.33
C TYR A 20 15.59 -0.49 2.74
N ASP A 21 15.59 -0.60 1.42
CA ASP A 21 15.98 -1.85 0.74
C ASP A 21 17.45 -2.18 1.02
N TRP A 22 18.32 -1.17 1.05
CA TRP A 22 19.72 -1.33 1.37
C TRP A 22 19.93 -1.93 2.76
N PHE A 23 19.15 -1.50 3.74
CA PHE A 23 19.24 -1.99 5.11
C PHE A 23 18.43 -3.26 5.35
N GLY A 24 17.72 -3.76 4.37
CA GLY A 24 16.88 -4.95 4.52
C GLY A 24 15.65 -4.73 5.37
N ALA A 25 15.24 -3.49 5.60
CA ALA A 25 14.06 -3.19 6.40
C ALA A 25 12.80 -3.24 5.55
N ASP A 26 11.72 -3.79 6.10
CA ASP A 26 10.43 -3.79 5.43
C ASP A 26 9.89 -2.37 5.31
N SER A 27 9.41 -2.03 4.13
CA SER A 27 8.85 -0.71 3.84
C SER A 27 7.87 -0.79 2.68
N THR A 28 7.00 0.21 2.60
CA THR A 28 6.04 0.36 1.49
C THR A 28 6.08 1.80 1.01
N ALA A 29 6.27 1.99 -0.28
CA ALA A 29 6.24 3.28 -0.93
C ALA A 29 5.10 3.32 -1.95
N PRO A 30 4.63 4.52 -2.36
CA PRO A 30 3.54 4.62 -3.35
C PRO A 30 3.81 3.85 -4.63
N LYS A 31 5.06 3.77 -5.09
CA LYS A 31 5.38 3.02 -6.31
C LYS A 31 5.09 1.53 -6.20
N ASP A 32 5.16 0.95 -5.01
CA ASP A 32 4.87 -0.46 -4.80
C ASP A 32 3.40 -0.73 -5.10
N VAL A 33 2.53 0.21 -4.78
CA VAL A 33 1.10 0.13 -5.08
C VAL A 33 0.84 0.44 -6.55
N THR A 34 1.45 1.49 -7.08
CA THR A 34 1.29 1.90 -8.47
C THR A 34 1.70 0.79 -9.43
N ASP A 35 2.80 0.09 -9.15
CA ASP A 35 3.30 -0.97 -10.02
C ASP A 35 2.30 -2.12 -10.17
N VAL A 36 1.51 -2.38 -9.13
CA VAL A 36 0.44 -3.39 -9.22
C VAL A 36 -0.78 -2.82 -9.93
N LEU A 37 -1.22 -1.62 -9.54
CA LEU A 37 -2.47 -1.04 -10.03
C LEU A 37 -2.45 -0.72 -11.53
N LYS A 38 -1.29 -0.44 -12.09
CA LYS A 38 -1.21 -0.12 -13.53
C LYS A 38 -1.65 -1.27 -14.43
N ASN A 39 -1.66 -2.50 -13.92
CA ASN A 39 -2.09 -3.69 -14.68
C ASN A 39 -3.52 -4.10 -14.37
N VAL A 40 -4.16 -3.45 -13.40
CA VAL A 40 -5.51 -3.81 -12.95
C VAL A 40 -6.54 -3.20 -13.88
N GLN A 41 -7.56 -3.98 -14.24
CA GLN A 41 -8.64 -3.56 -15.13
C GLN A 41 -10.00 -3.70 -14.44
N PRO A 42 -11.05 -3.04 -14.98
CA PRO A 42 -12.40 -3.21 -14.44
C PRO A 42 -12.79 -4.69 -14.42
N GLY A 43 -13.35 -5.13 -13.30
CA GLY A 43 -13.73 -6.53 -13.09
C GLY A 43 -12.68 -7.36 -12.38
N ASP A 44 -11.45 -6.86 -12.25
CA ASP A 44 -10.43 -7.52 -11.45
C ASP A 44 -10.68 -7.32 -9.96
N GLU A 45 -10.05 -8.14 -9.11
CA GLU A 45 -10.04 -7.98 -7.66
C GLU A 45 -8.65 -7.57 -7.19
N VAL A 46 -8.60 -6.68 -6.21
CA VAL A 46 -7.37 -6.29 -5.54
C VAL A 46 -7.52 -6.57 -4.04
N GLU A 47 -6.66 -7.42 -3.51
CA GLU A 47 -6.60 -7.68 -2.07
C GLU A 47 -5.43 -6.90 -1.48
N VAL A 48 -5.71 -6.06 -0.49
CA VAL A 48 -4.70 -5.26 0.19
C VAL A 48 -4.51 -5.82 1.60
N MET A 49 -3.32 -6.35 1.86
CA MET A 49 -2.96 -6.91 3.17
C MET A 49 -2.16 -5.87 3.93
N ILE A 50 -2.65 -5.45 5.09
CA ILE A 50 -2.02 -4.39 5.88
C ILE A 50 -1.46 -4.96 7.17
N ASN A 51 -0.16 -4.76 7.36
CA ASN A 51 0.53 -5.02 8.61
C ASN A 51 1.66 -4.00 8.75
N SER A 52 1.31 -2.80 9.23
CA SER A 52 2.25 -1.69 9.25
C SER A 52 2.07 -0.85 10.52
N PRO A 53 3.17 -0.43 11.15
CA PRO A 53 3.12 0.53 12.25
C PRO A 53 2.78 1.94 11.78
N GLY A 54 2.70 2.17 10.46
CA GLY A 54 2.44 3.47 9.90
C GLY A 54 3.68 4.07 9.25
N GLY A 55 3.78 5.38 9.27
CA GLY A 55 4.86 6.12 8.66
C GLY A 55 4.42 7.53 8.32
N ILE A 56 4.79 8.01 7.14
CA ILE A 56 4.46 9.36 6.71
C ILE A 56 3.00 9.43 6.27
N ILE A 57 2.23 10.32 6.89
CA ILE A 57 0.78 10.43 6.65
C ILE A 57 0.46 10.77 5.20
N ASP A 58 1.27 11.63 4.57
CA ASP A 58 1.07 11.98 3.16
C ASP A 58 1.18 10.76 2.25
N VAL A 59 2.07 9.82 2.57
CA VAL A 59 2.20 8.57 1.83
C VAL A 59 0.94 7.72 2.00
N GLY A 60 0.42 7.63 3.22
CA GLY A 60 -0.82 6.91 3.48
C GLY A 60 -1.99 7.48 2.69
N SER A 61 -2.12 8.81 2.66
CA SER A 61 -3.17 9.49 1.91
C SER A 61 -3.03 9.26 0.40
N GLU A 62 -1.82 9.27 -0.12
CA GLU A 62 -1.56 9.00 -1.54
C GLU A 62 -1.98 7.59 -1.93
N ILE A 63 -1.60 6.60 -1.12
CA ILE A 63 -1.97 5.20 -1.36
C ILE A 63 -3.49 5.04 -1.26
N TYR A 64 -4.13 5.63 -0.28
CA TYR A 64 -5.58 5.61 -0.12
C TYR A 64 -6.28 6.15 -1.37
N THR A 65 -5.80 7.29 -1.88
CA THR A 65 -6.39 7.91 -3.08
C THR A 65 -6.24 7.01 -4.29
N MET A 66 -5.08 6.40 -4.48
CA MET A 66 -4.87 5.48 -5.60
C MET A 66 -5.81 4.29 -5.54
N LEU A 67 -6.02 3.72 -4.35
CA LEU A 67 -6.93 2.59 -4.19
C LEU A 67 -8.38 3.00 -4.44
N ARG A 68 -8.77 4.20 -4.00
CA ARG A 68 -10.12 4.74 -4.23
C ARG A 68 -10.41 4.96 -5.71
N GLN A 69 -9.40 5.33 -6.49
CA GLN A 69 -9.54 5.60 -7.92
C GLN A 69 -9.42 4.34 -8.77
N CYS A 70 -9.06 3.22 -8.17
CA CYS A 70 -8.95 1.96 -8.87
C CYS A 70 -10.31 1.48 -9.36
N ALA A 71 -10.37 1.00 -10.60
CA ALA A 71 -11.61 0.54 -11.22
C ALA A 71 -12.03 -0.86 -10.76
N ALA A 72 -11.16 -1.58 -10.05
CA ALA A 72 -11.42 -2.94 -9.59
C ALA A 72 -12.06 -2.95 -8.20
N ASP A 73 -12.56 -4.12 -7.79
CA ASP A 73 -13.00 -4.35 -6.42
C ASP A 73 -11.80 -4.43 -5.50
N VAL A 74 -11.75 -3.56 -4.50
CA VAL A 74 -10.65 -3.51 -3.54
C VAL A 74 -11.14 -4.05 -2.20
N LYS A 75 -10.46 -5.08 -1.68
CA LYS A 75 -10.73 -5.65 -0.36
C LYS A 75 -9.52 -5.46 0.53
N ILE A 76 -9.73 -4.97 1.73
CA ILE A 76 -8.65 -4.64 2.66
C ILE A 76 -8.71 -5.58 3.85
N TYR A 77 -7.57 -6.22 4.15
CA TYR A 77 -7.42 -7.13 5.26
C TYR A 77 -6.31 -6.61 6.18
N ILE A 78 -6.60 -6.47 7.45
CA ILE A 78 -5.61 -6.11 8.46
C ILE A 78 -5.09 -7.42 9.06
N THR A 79 -3.85 -7.77 8.70
CA THR A 79 -3.25 -9.05 9.11
C THR A 79 -2.43 -8.97 10.40
N GLY A 80 -2.13 -7.76 10.83
CA GLY A 80 -1.40 -7.52 12.08
C GLY A 80 -1.85 -6.20 12.66
N GLN A 81 -1.19 -5.11 12.28
CA GLN A 81 -1.54 -3.78 12.79
C GLN A 81 -1.72 -2.80 11.64
N ALA A 82 -2.52 -1.77 11.88
CA ALA A 82 -2.72 -0.66 10.96
C ALA A 82 -2.76 0.61 11.81
N CYS A 83 -1.61 1.23 12.01
CA CYS A 83 -1.45 2.41 12.86
C CYS A 83 -1.09 3.64 12.02
N SER A 84 -1.49 4.83 12.50
CA SER A 84 -1.11 6.09 11.88
C SER A 84 -1.44 6.10 10.38
N ALA A 85 -0.46 6.32 9.49
CA ALA A 85 -0.67 6.38 8.04
C ALA A 85 -1.32 5.10 7.48
N ALA A 86 -1.01 3.94 8.03
CA ALA A 86 -1.59 2.68 7.57
C ALA A 86 -3.09 2.60 7.90
N SER A 87 -3.54 3.23 8.99
CA SER A 87 -4.97 3.27 9.33
C SER A 87 -5.78 4.07 8.30
N ILE A 88 -5.17 5.07 7.69
CA ILE A 88 -5.81 5.84 6.61
C ILE A 88 -6.08 4.95 5.41
N VAL A 89 -5.12 4.11 5.05
CA VAL A 89 -5.28 3.16 3.94
C VAL A 89 -6.39 2.16 4.25
N ALA A 90 -6.52 1.72 5.50
CA ALA A 90 -7.51 0.72 5.92
C ALA A 90 -8.95 1.24 5.92
N MET A 91 -9.13 2.55 5.86
CA MET A 91 -10.48 3.15 5.81
C MET A 91 -11.19 2.95 4.43
#